data_8bb9b461a14b5ac2753da9fc107af233
#
_entry.id   8bb9b461a14b5ac2753da9fc107af233
#
_cell.length_a   1.000
_cell.length_b   1.000
_cell.length_c   1.000
_cell.angle_alpha   90.00
_cell.angle_beta   90.00
_cell.angle_gamma   90.00
#
_symmetry.space_group_name_H-M   'P 1'
#
loop_
_entity.id
_entity.type
_entity.pdbx_description
1 polymer ?
#
loop_
_entity_poly.entity_id
_entity_poly.type
_entity_poly.pdbx_seq_one_letter_code
_entity_poly.pdbx_strand_id
1 'polypeptide(L)'
;MYKRQIDPVRIEVREYQFLYNDDQYHFMNLESFEQIPVERSAINAPEFLKDGLICQIQFQADEERVLSCELPTHVEAEISYTEPGIKGDTATNTLKPATTDTGVEIRVPLFINIGDHVKVDTRKKEYVERIKK
;
A
#
# COMPACT_ATOMS: atom_id res chain seq x y z
N MET A 1 -8.74 27.11 30.31
CA MET A 1 -8.58 26.65 30.15
C MET A 1 -8.33 26.14 29.54
N TYR A 2 -8.20 25.96 29.34
CA TYR A 2 -7.88 25.39 28.96
C TYR A 2 -7.48 24.99 28.16
N LYS A 3 -7.34 25.07 27.96
CA LYS A 3 -7.01 24.66 27.32
C LYS A 3 -6.39 24.26 26.82
N ARG A 4 -6.34 24.14 27.03
CA ARG A 4 -5.74 23.65 26.67
C ARG A 4 -5.15 23.27 26.05
N GLN A 5 -5.00 23.26 26.01
CA GLN A 5 -4.48 22.80 25.53
C GLN A 5 -3.85 22.42 24.96
N ILE A 6 -4.11 22.54 25.38
CA ILE A 6 -3.40 21.65 24.80
C ILE A 6 -2.70 21.92 23.65
N ASP A 7 -1.80 21.70 23.70
CA ASP A 7 -1.05 22.01 22.66
C ASP A 7 -1.19 21.18 21.49
N PRO A 8 -1.77 21.65 20.50
CA PRO A 8 -1.99 20.79 19.36
C PRO A 8 -0.70 20.46 18.73
N VAL A 9 -0.49 19.18 18.58
CA VAL A 9 0.59 18.71 17.76
C VAL A 9 0.28 19.11 16.35
N ARG A 10 1.19 19.84 15.72
CA ARG A 10 0.98 20.23 14.34
C ARG A 10 1.36 19.06 13.45
N ILE A 11 0.38 18.51 12.80
CA ILE A 11 0.57 17.39 11.91
C ILE A 11 0.49 17.89 10.48
N GLU A 12 1.52 17.60 9.69
CA GLU A 12 1.53 17.91 8.28
C GLU A 12 1.53 16.62 7.50
N VAL A 13 0.78 16.60 6.41
CA VAL A 13 0.76 15.47 5.49
C VAL A 13 1.56 15.88 4.26
N ARG A 14 2.56 15.10 3.93
CA ARG A 14 3.42 15.37 2.78
C ARG A 14 3.45 14.15 1.90
N GLU A 15 3.57 14.37 0.60
CA GLU A 15 3.63 13.27 -0.35
C GLU A 15 5.07 12.88 -0.62
N TYR A 16 5.35 11.61 -0.49
CA TYR A 16 6.67 11.04 -0.75
C TYR A 16 6.54 9.88 -1.70
N GLN A 17 7.56 9.68 -2.51
CA GLN A 17 7.60 8.58 -3.45
C GLN A 17 8.49 7.49 -2.89
N PHE A 18 8.00 6.26 -2.88
CA PHE A 18 8.80 5.13 -2.42
C PHE A 18 9.90 4.83 -3.41
N LEU A 19 11.12 4.64 -2.93
CA LEU A 19 12.28 4.36 -3.77
C LEU A 19 12.67 2.89 -3.70
N TYR A 20 13.03 2.42 -2.51
CA TYR A 20 13.47 1.05 -2.32
C TYR A 20 13.51 0.75 -0.82
N ASN A 21 13.70 -0.51 -0.48
CA ASN A 21 13.84 -0.88 0.93
C ASN A 21 15.09 -1.73 1.13
N ASP A 22 15.73 -1.50 2.28
CA ASP A 22 16.80 -2.35 2.77
C ASP A 22 16.43 -2.65 4.22
N ASP A 23 17.24 -2.24 5.19
CA ASP A 23 16.82 -2.34 6.59
C ASP A 23 15.65 -1.41 6.87
N GLN A 24 15.53 -0.34 6.10
CA GLN A 24 14.46 0.62 6.24
C GLN A 24 13.87 0.88 4.88
N TYR A 25 12.73 1.56 4.87
CA TYR A 25 12.05 1.90 3.63
C TYR A 25 12.39 3.35 3.28
N HIS A 26 12.89 3.57 2.09
CA HIS A 26 13.41 4.88 1.67
C HIS A 26 12.41 5.59 0.78
N PHE A 27 12.12 6.83 1.15
CA PHE A 27 11.15 7.65 0.43
C PHE A 27 11.78 8.97 0.05
N MET A 28 11.28 9.58 -1.01
CA MET A 28 11.77 10.87 -1.49
C MET A 28 10.63 11.87 -1.53
N ASN A 29 10.88 13.05 -0.98
CA ASN A 29 9.89 14.13 -1.03
C ASN A 29 9.76 14.60 -2.47
N LEU A 30 8.53 14.74 -2.95
CA LEU A 30 8.30 15.11 -4.35
C LEU A 30 8.63 16.55 -4.63
N GLU A 31 8.68 17.40 -3.62
CA GLU A 31 8.97 18.81 -3.81
C GLU A 31 10.44 19.12 -3.58
N SER A 32 11.00 18.66 -2.49
CA SER A 32 12.38 19.00 -2.12
C SER A 32 13.38 17.96 -2.60
N PHE A 33 12.90 16.77 -2.98
CA PHE A 33 13.73 15.64 -3.39
C PHE A 33 14.60 15.11 -2.27
N GLU A 34 14.30 15.48 -1.04
CA GLU A 34 14.99 14.90 0.11
C GLU A 34 14.57 13.47 0.34
N GLN A 35 15.52 12.63 0.67
CA GLN A 35 15.24 11.23 0.96
C GLN A 35 15.24 11.01 2.45
N ILE A 36 14.27 10.23 2.93
CA ILE A 36 14.19 9.91 4.34
C ILE A 36 13.97 8.41 4.49
N PRO A 37 14.51 7.82 5.58
CA PRO A 37 14.19 6.43 5.90
C PRO A 37 12.94 6.39 6.77
N VAL A 38 12.12 5.37 6.56
CA VAL A 38 10.89 5.17 7.34
C VAL A 38 10.90 3.73 7.82
N GLU A 39 10.57 3.53 9.09
CA GLU A 39 10.54 2.19 9.65
C GLU A 39 9.28 1.46 9.20
N ARG A 40 9.41 0.16 9.02
CA ARG A 40 8.30 -0.65 8.58
C ARG A 40 7.07 -0.49 9.48
N SER A 41 7.30 -0.34 10.78
CA SER A 41 6.20 -0.24 11.73
C SER A 41 5.37 1.02 11.54
N ALA A 42 5.90 2.03 10.87
CA ALA A 42 5.17 3.26 10.61
C ALA A 42 4.32 3.19 9.35
N ILE A 43 4.47 2.14 8.56
CA ILE A 43 3.80 2.01 7.26
C ILE A 43 2.60 1.10 7.42
N ASN A 44 1.43 1.55 6.92
CA ASN A 44 0.21 0.79 7.15
C ASN A 44 0.12 -0.49 6.30
N ALA A 45 0.74 -0.51 5.14
CA ALA A 45 0.68 -1.70 4.29
C ALA A 45 1.98 -1.84 3.50
N PRO A 46 3.11 -2.07 4.21
CA PRO A 46 4.42 -2.08 3.54
C PRO A 46 4.54 -3.16 2.47
N GLU A 47 3.75 -4.21 2.58
CA GLU A 47 3.83 -5.30 1.62
C GLU A 47 3.34 -4.91 0.23
N PHE A 48 2.65 -3.78 0.09
CA PHE A 48 2.17 -3.33 -1.21
C PHE A 48 3.05 -2.25 -1.82
N LEU A 49 4.16 -1.91 -1.20
CA LEU A 49 5.02 -0.86 -1.72
C LEU A 49 5.74 -1.30 -2.98
N LYS A 50 5.78 -0.42 -3.97
CA LYS A 50 6.50 -0.63 -5.21
C LYS A 50 7.27 0.61 -5.54
N ASP A 51 8.35 0.47 -6.33
CA ASP A 51 9.11 1.61 -6.81
C ASP A 51 8.17 2.62 -7.43
N GLY A 52 8.30 3.85 -7.00
CA GLY A 52 7.52 4.94 -7.59
C GLY A 52 6.16 5.17 -6.99
N LEU A 53 5.72 4.33 -6.05
CA LEU A 53 4.42 4.52 -5.42
C LEU A 53 4.46 5.75 -4.55
N ILE A 54 3.44 6.61 -4.69
CA ILE A 54 3.37 7.84 -3.92
C ILE A 54 2.51 7.59 -2.69
N CYS A 55 3.07 7.88 -1.52
CA CYS A 55 2.41 7.65 -0.25
C CYS A 55 2.30 8.97 0.50
N GLN A 56 1.36 9.02 1.42
CA GLN A 56 1.21 10.18 2.28
C GLN A 56 1.87 9.90 3.62
N ILE A 57 2.78 10.76 4.00
CA ILE A 57 3.50 10.61 5.27
C ILE A 57 3.08 11.75 6.17
N GLN A 58 2.66 11.38 7.39
CA GLN A 58 2.28 12.36 8.39
C GLN A 58 3.50 12.66 9.25
N PHE A 59 3.77 13.95 9.40
CA PHE A 59 4.90 14.43 10.19
C PHE A 59 4.40 15.24 11.36
N GLN A 60 5.11 15.14 12.46
CA GLN A 60 4.99 16.13 13.51
C GLN A 60 5.88 17.29 13.09
N ALA A 61 5.26 18.41 12.69
CA ALA A 61 6.00 19.47 12.02
C ALA A 61 7.08 20.08 12.88
N ASP A 62 6.81 20.22 14.18
CA ASP A 62 7.78 20.87 15.07
C ASP A 62 9.06 20.08 15.19
N GLU A 63 8.98 18.76 15.15
CA GLU A 63 10.15 17.90 15.32
C GLU A 63 10.59 17.24 14.02
N GLU A 64 9.88 17.50 12.94
CA GLU A 64 10.17 16.85 11.66
C GLU A 64 10.23 15.33 11.80
N ARG A 65 9.35 14.79 12.62
CA ARG A 65 9.35 13.36 12.91
C ARG A 65 8.21 12.68 12.19
N VAL A 66 8.53 11.53 11.58
CA VAL A 66 7.54 10.73 10.89
C VAL A 66 6.61 10.10 11.92
N LEU A 67 5.32 10.32 11.76
CA LEU A 67 4.31 9.69 12.61
C LEU A 67 3.73 8.46 11.95
N SER A 68 3.43 8.53 10.67
CA SER A 68 2.89 7.38 9.95
C SER A 68 3.10 7.57 8.46
N CYS A 69 3.07 6.46 7.74
CA CYS A 69 3.14 6.46 6.29
C CYS A 69 1.96 5.66 5.78
N GLU A 70 1.13 6.28 4.97
CA GLU A 70 -0.06 5.61 4.46
C GLU A 70 -0.01 5.51 2.96
N LEU A 71 -0.22 4.30 2.47
CA LEU A 71 -0.35 4.07 1.05
C LEU A 71 -1.69 4.60 0.58
N PRO A 72 -1.84 4.84 -0.74
CA PRO A 72 -3.17 5.13 -1.27
C PRO A 72 -4.14 4.03 -0.85
N THR A 73 -5.41 4.38 -0.73
CA THR A 73 -6.42 3.42 -0.35
C THR A 73 -6.44 2.24 -1.32
N HIS A 74 -6.21 2.51 -2.60
CA HIS A 74 -6.17 1.47 -3.62
C HIS A 74 -4.86 1.55 -4.37
N VAL A 75 -4.30 0.40 -4.70
CA VAL A 75 -3.09 0.32 -5.52
C VAL A 75 -3.33 -0.69 -6.62
N GLU A 76 -2.55 -0.55 -7.69
CA GLU A 76 -2.58 -1.50 -8.77
C GLU A 76 -1.53 -2.57 -8.50
N ALA A 77 -1.90 -3.83 -8.69
CA ALA A 77 -0.98 -4.93 -8.52
C ALA A 77 -1.10 -5.87 -9.72
N GLU A 78 0.02 -6.47 -10.10
CA GLU A 78 0.03 -7.47 -11.14
C GLU A 78 0.03 -8.83 -10.48
N ILE A 79 -0.75 -9.77 -11.02
CA ILE A 79 -0.81 -11.11 -10.47
C ILE A 79 0.39 -11.88 -10.97
N SER A 80 1.31 -12.20 -10.06
CA SER A 80 2.52 -12.94 -10.40
C SER A 80 2.28 -14.44 -10.41
N TYR A 81 1.32 -14.92 -9.61
CA TYR A 81 0.98 -16.34 -9.59
C TYR A 81 -0.45 -16.54 -9.12
N THR A 82 -1.14 -17.43 -9.79
CA THR A 82 -2.44 -17.90 -9.34
C THR A 82 -2.72 -19.18 -10.10
N GLU A 83 -3.57 -20.03 -9.52
CA GLU A 83 -3.94 -21.24 -10.19
C GLU A 83 -5.14 -21.01 -11.08
N PRO A 84 -5.32 -21.81 -12.14
CA PRO A 84 -6.52 -21.68 -12.97
C PRO A 84 -7.76 -21.95 -12.13
N GLY A 85 -8.80 -21.19 -12.37
CA GLY A 85 -10.07 -21.45 -11.73
C GLY A 85 -10.67 -22.73 -12.27
N ILE A 86 -11.09 -23.63 -11.40
CA ILE A 86 -11.65 -24.90 -11.82
C ILE A 86 -13.15 -24.75 -11.91
N LYS A 87 -13.65 -24.98 -13.09
CA LYS A 87 -15.05 -24.88 -13.33
C LYS A 87 -15.80 -26.01 -12.68
N GLY A 88 -16.91 -25.73 -12.11
CA GLY A 88 -17.70 -26.74 -11.46
C GLY A 88 -17.37 -26.95 -10.01
N ASP A 89 -16.36 -26.31 -9.53
CA ASP A 89 -16.06 -26.35 -8.16
C ASP A 89 -17.08 -25.54 -7.46
N THR A 90 -17.58 -25.99 -6.47
CA THR A 90 -18.67 -25.50 -5.74
C THR A 90 -19.10 -24.10 -6.00
N ALA A 91 -20.34 -23.91 -6.03
CA ALA A 91 -20.93 -22.64 -6.32
C ALA A 91 -20.73 -21.60 -5.22
N THR A 92 -20.31 -22.04 -4.06
CA THR A 92 -20.24 -21.08 -2.96
C THR A 92 -18.91 -20.40 -2.83
N ASN A 93 -17.88 -20.94 -3.43
CA ASN A 93 -16.58 -20.33 -3.31
C ASN A 93 -16.13 -19.83 -4.68
N THR A 94 -16.26 -18.54 -4.89
CA THR A 94 -15.92 -17.96 -6.17
C THR A 94 -14.59 -17.26 -6.17
N LEU A 95 -13.83 -17.38 -5.10
CA LEU A 95 -12.53 -16.74 -4.99
C LEU A 95 -11.44 -17.78 -4.89
N LYS A 96 -10.26 -17.40 -5.36
CA LYS A 96 -9.08 -18.25 -5.26
C LYS A 96 -7.90 -17.43 -4.81
N PRO A 97 -6.88 -18.05 -4.23
CA PRO A 97 -5.70 -17.30 -3.82
C PRO A 97 -4.87 -16.88 -5.03
N ALA A 98 -4.25 -15.73 -4.92
CA ALA A 98 -3.34 -15.22 -5.94
C ALA A 98 -2.24 -14.46 -5.24
N THR A 99 -1.06 -14.45 -5.85
CA THR A 99 0.09 -13.73 -5.31
C THR A 99 0.36 -12.54 -6.21
N THR A 100 0.53 -11.38 -5.60
CA THR A 100 0.82 -10.16 -6.35
C THR A 100 2.32 -10.06 -6.61
N ASP A 101 2.68 -9.12 -7.48
CA ASP A 101 4.08 -8.90 -7.81
C ASP A 101 4.89 -8.37 -6.63
N THR A 102 4.24 -7.90 -5.58
CA THR A 102 4.93 -7.52 -4.35
C THR A 102 5.01 -8.68 -3.36
N GLY A 103 4.50 -9.85 -3.71
CA GLY A 103 4.59 -11.02 -2.85
C GLY A 103 3.46 -11.19 -1.87
N VAL A 104 2.39 -10.42 -2.01
CA VAL A 104 1.26 -10.49 -1.08
C VAL A 104 0.22 -11.46 -1.64
N GLU A 105 -0.31 -12.29 -0.78
CA GLU A 105 -1.40 -13.19 -1.18
C GLU A 105 -2.74 -12.51 -0.95
N ILE A 106 -3.58 -12.51 -1.99
CA ILE A 106 -4.93 -11.96 -1.88
C ILE A 106 -5.89 -12.97 -2.51
N ARG A 107 -7.17 -12.76 -2.29
CA ARG A 107 -8.20 -13.59 -2.90
C ARG A 107 -8.80 -12.86 -4.09
N VAL A 108 -8.86 -13.54 -5.21
CA VAL A 108 -9.36 -12.95 -6.45
C VAL A 108 -10.43 -13.83 -7.07
N PRO A 109 -11.26 -13.27 -7.94
CA PRO A 109 -12.24 -14.09 -8.65
C PRO A 109 -11.56 -15.15 -9.51
N LEU A 110 -12.30 -16.19 -9.85
CA LEU A 110 -11.73 -17.32 -10.57
C LEU A 110 -11.26 -16.96 -11.97
N PHE A 111 -11.77 -15.87 -12.56
CA PHE A 111 -11.39 -15.49 -13.91
C PHE A 111 -10.05 -14.75 -13.99
N ILE A 112 -9.43 -14.44 -12.85
CA ILE A 112 -8.17 -13.73 -12.86
C ILE A 112 -7.04 -14.69 -13.20
N ASN A 113 -6.14 -14.24 -14.07
CA ASN A 113 -5.01 -15.05 -14.55
C ASN A 113 -3.69 -14.38 -14.23
N ILE A 114 -2.61 -15.16 -14.34
CA ILE A 114 -1.27 -14.63 -14.17
C ILE A 114 -1.07 -13.52 -15.21
N GLY A 115 -0.51 -12.38 -14.76
CA GLY A 115 -0.29 -11.25 -15.63
C GLY A 115 -1.41 -10.23 -15.62
N ASP A 116 -2.55 -10.58 -15.05
CA ASP A 116 -3.65 -9.62 -14.95
C ASP A 116 -3.29 -8.53 -13.94
N HIS A 117 -3.77 -7.33 -14.21
CA HIS A 117 -3.60 -6.20 -13.30
C HIS A 117 -4.90 -5.99 -12.56
N VAL A 118 -4.81 -5.82 -11.26
CA VAL A 118 -5.99 -5.68 -10.42
C VAL A 118 -5.81 -4.50 -9.49
N LYS A 119 -6.93 -3.94 -9.08
CA LYS A 119 -6.95 -2.90 -8.07
C LYS A 119 -7.16 -3.58 -6.72
N VAL A 120 -6.34 -3.23 -5.74
CA VAL A 120 -6.36 -3.84 -4.43
C VAL A 120 -6.58 -2.75 -3.39
N ASP A 121 -7.43 -3.06 -2.41
CA ASP A 121 -7.64 -2.17 -1.27
C ASP A 121 -6.52 -2.45 -0.27
N THR A 122 -5.68 -1.45 -0.03
CA THR A 122 -4.51 -1.65 0.83
C THR A 122 -4.88 -1.80 2.30
N ARG A 123 -6.01 -1.24 2.72
CA ARG A 123 -6.41 -1.32 4.11
C ARG A 123 -7.00 -2.69 4.45
N LYS A 124 -7.81 -3.22 3.54
CA LYS A 124 -8.43 -4.53 3.73
C LYS A 124 -7.62 -5.64 3.11
N LYS A 125 -6.67 -5.29 2.22
CA LYS A 125 -5.85 -6.25 1.49
C LYS A 125 -6.74 -7.17 0.67
N GLU A 126 -7.65 -6.56 -0.05
CA GLU A 126 -8.65 -7.30 -0.84
C GLU A 126 -8.67 -6.81 -2.27
N TYR A 127 -9.02 -7.74 -3.16
CA TYR A 127 -9.25 -7.44 -4.56
C TYR A 127 -10.47 -6.52 -4.69
N VAL A 128 -10.37 -5.52 -5.55
CA VAL A 128 -11.49 -4.61 -5.82
C VAL A 128 -12.05 -4.87 -7.22
N GLU A 129 -11.18 -4.79 -8.22
CA GLU A 129 -11.62 -5.01 -9.60
C GLU A 129 -10.42 -5.26 -10.48
N ARG A 130 -10.68 -5.85 -11.64
CA ARG A 130 -9.62 -6.06 -12.63
C ARG A 130 -9.45 -4.80 -13.45
N ILE A 131 -8.21 -4.42 -13.68
CA ILE A 131 -7.88 -3.25 -14.46
C ILE A 131 -7.55 -3.69 -15.87
N LYS A 132 -8.19 -3.09 -16.82
CA LYS A 132 -7.88 -3.40 -18.20
C LYS A 132 -6.70 -2.55 -18.65
N LYS A 133 -5.77 -3.20 -19.27
CA LYS A 133 -4.60 -2.52 -19.80
C LYS A 133 -4.51 -2.75 -21.29
#